data_550db3f635b85c0c70e023a5a0d1c2cf
#
_entry.id   550db3f635b85c0c70e023a5a0d1c2cf
#
_cell.length_a   1.000
_cell.length_b   1.000
_cell.length_c   1.000
_cell.angle_alpha   90.00
_cell.angle_beta   90.00
_cell.angle_gamma   90.00
#
_symmetry.space_group_name_H-M   'P 1'
#
loop_
_entity.id
_entity.type
_entity.pdbx_description
1 polymer ?
#
loop_
_entity_poly.entity_id
_entity_poly.type
_entity_poly.pdbx_seq_one_letter_code
_entity_poly.pdbx_strand_id
1 'polypeptide(L)'
;LLFLVQTVLVNYIKIAGARPDLILPFVLCVALMEDSFKRSVTISVVCAVLVASLCGRNFTLALLFYTYISIIVFNMRTHPRYMPDFAKYMIYMFIGSVVLEGLSYIMLYSGISGFGIVFLRVLVFTVFYDIAAALVIYPIVRKTVYKSKKKQLIIE
;
A
#
# COMPACT_ATOMS: atom_id res chain seq x y z
N LEU A 1 -2.49 14.46 5.63
CA LEU A 1 -1.73 14.08 6.83
C LEU A 1 -0.82 12.88 6.54
N LEU A 2 -1.33 11.75 6.03
CA LEU A 2 -0.57 10.52 5.78
C LEU A 2 0.62 10.74 4.82
N PHE A 3 0.45 11.55 3.77
CA PHE A 3 1.53 11.95 2.86
C PHE A 3 2.59 12.82 3.53
N LEU A 4 2.22 13.74 4.41
CA LEU A 4 3.18 14.52 5.18
C LEU A 4 4.00 13.63 6.11
N VAL A 5 3.35 12.66 6.74
CA VAL A 5 4.04 11.66 7.54
C VAL A 5 5.00 10.83 6.68
N GLN A 6 4.57 10.41 5.50
CA GLN A 6 5.41 9.66 4.56
C GLN A 6 6.64 10.46 4.12
N THR A 7 6.48 11.73 3.76
CA THR A 7 7.59 12.55 3.25
C THR A 7 8.56 12.99 4.35
N VAL A 8 8.06 13.29 5.55
CA VAL A 8 8.88 13.79 6.65
C VAL A 8 9.46 12.65 7.47
N LEU A 9 8.61 11.78 8.06
CA LEU A 9 9.08 10.75 8.99
C LEU A 9 9.87 9.64 8.29
N VAL A 10 9.46 9.22 7.10
CA VAL A 10 10.13 8.11 6.39
C VAL A 10 11.56 8.45 6.00
N ASN A 11 11.87 9.72 5.74
CA ASN A 11 13.23 10.14 5.46
C ASN A 11 14.17 10.09 6.68
N TYR A 12 13.62 10.19 7.89
CA TYR A 12 14.39 10.06 9.14
C TYR A 12 14.51 8.61 9.61
N ILE A 13 13.55 7.74 9.26
CA ILE A 13 13.53 6.33 9.71
C ILE A 13 14.05 5.43 8.58
N LYS A 14 15.34 5.59 8.23
CA LYS A 14 16.01 4.67 7.31
C LYS A 14 16.81 3.64 8.12
N ILE A 15 16.29 2.43 8.25
CA ILE A 15 17.03 1.34 8.88
C ILE A 15 17.43 0.34 7.79
N ALA A 16 18.70 0.05 7.68
CA ALA A 16 19.28 -0.89 6.70
C ALA A 16 18.96 -0.57 5.21
N GLY A 17 18.64 0.70 4.88
CA GLY A 17 18.27 1.11 3.53
C GLY A 17 16.78 0.93 3.19
N ALA A 18 16.03 0.27 4.06
CA ALA A 18 14.58 0.10 3.90
C ALA A 18 13.82 1.40 4.24
N ARG A 19 12.79 1.69 3.45
CA ARG A 19 11.87 2.83 3.67
C ARG A 19 10.46 2.30 3.79
N PRO A 20 9.76 2.53 4.92
CA PRO A 20 8.37 2.11 5.06
C PRO A 20 7.48 2.82 4.04
N ASP A 21 6.55 2.09 3.46
CA ASP A 21 5.53 2.63 2.56
C ASP A 21 4.17 2.68 3.28
N LEU A 22 3.79 3.86 3.79
CA LEU A 22 2.51 4.05 4.48
C LEU A 22 1.32 4.14 3.51
N ILE A 23 1.59 4.34 2.23
CA ILE A 23 0.56 4.58 1.23
C ILE A 23 0.02 3.27 0.69
N LEU A 24 0.87 2.26 0.54
CA LEU A 24 0.45 0.92 0.15
C LEU A 24 -0.64 0.34 1.08
N PRO A 25 -0.46 0.30 2.43
CA PRO A 25 -1.51 -0.14 3.35
C PRO A 25 -2.79 0.68 3.25
N PHE A 26 -2.68 1.98 3.03
CA PHE A 26 -3.85 2.84 2.86
C PHE A 26 -4.64 2.50 1.60
N VAL A 27 -3.97 2.38 0.45
CA VAL A 27 -4.61 2.03 -0.84
C VAL A 27 -5.30 0.67 -0.77
N LEU A 28 -4.64 -0.33 -0.19
CA LEU A 28 -5.23 -1.66 0.00
C LEU A 28 -6.44 -1.65 0.92
N CYS A 29 -6.38 -0.88 2.00
CA CYS A 29 -7.50 -0.75 2.93
C CYS A 29 -8.71 -0.10 2.25
N VAL A 30 -8.50 0.95 1.45
CA VAL A 30 -9.55 1.59 0.67
C VAL A 30 -10.13 0.63 -0.37
N ALA A 31 -9.28 -0.12 -1.10
CA ALA A 31 -9.73 -1.08 -2.10
C ALA A 31 -10.60 -2.20 -1.51
N LEU A 32 -10.35 -2.61 -0.26
CA LEU A 32 -11.15 -3.61 0.43
C LEU A 32 -12.47 -3.07 1.00
N MET A 33 -12.48 -1.82 1.46
CA MET A 33 -13.60 -1.26 2.22
C MET A 33 -14.54 -0.38 1.41
N GLU A 34 -14.07 0.18 0.28
CA GLU A 34 -14.89 1.07 -0.57
C GLU A 34 -15.81 0.23 -1.47
N ASP A 35 -17.10 0.58 -1.52
CA ASP A 35 -18.10 -0.16 -2.31
C ASP A 35 -18.07 0.20 -3.79
N SER A 36 -17.62 1.42 -4.11
CA SER A 36 -17.56 1.91 -5.48
C SER A 36 -16.20 1.63 -6.13
N PHE A 37 -16.19 0.84 -7.20
CA PHE A 37 -14.99 0.57 -8.00
C PHE A 37 -14.32 1.87 -8.49
N LYS A 38 -15.12 2.79 -9.03
CA LYS A 38 -14.60 4.06 -9.55
C LYS A 38 -13.87 4.87 -8.47
N ARG A 39 -14.45 4.98 -7.26
CA ARG A 39 -13.83 5.70 -6.15
C ARG A 39 -12.53 5.04 -5.69
N SER A 40 -12.53 3.72 -5.56
CA SER A 40 -11.33 2.96 -5.16
C SER A 40 -10.18 3.20 -6.12
N VAL A 41 -10.42 3.06 -7.43
CA VAL A 41 -9.40 3.27 -8.47
C VAL A 41 -8.95 4.74 -8.51
N THR A 42 -9.88 5.70 -8.44
CA THR A 42 -9.51 7.13 -8.44
C THR A 42 -8.61 7.48 -7.26
N ILE A 43 -8.93 7.00 -6.06
CA ILE A 43 -8.10 7.25 -4.87
C ILE A 43 -6.71 6.63 -5.07
N SER A 44 -6.62 5.43 -5.63
CA SER A 44 -5.34 4.75 -5.90
C SER A 44 -4.48 5.49 -6.91
N VAL A 45 -5.08 6.02 -7.98
CA VAL A 45 -4.38 6.83 -8.98
C VAL A 45 -3.87 8.14 -8.36
N VAL A 46 -4.69 8.82 -7.57
CA VAL A 46 -4.27 10.06 -6.87
C VAL A 46 -3.12 9.76 -5.90
N CYS A 47 -3.21 8.66 -5.14
CA CYS A 47 -2.13 8.22 -4.26
C CYS A 47 -0.85 7.92 -5.03
N ALA A 48 -0.94 7.23 -6.17
CA ALA A 48 0.20 6.90 -7.02
C ALA A 48 0.93 8.15 -7.52
N VAL A 49 0.17 9.15 -8.02
CA VAL A 49 0.72 10.43 -8.47
C VAL A 49 1.42 11.16 -7.34
N LEU A 50 0.81 11.21 -6.16
CA LEU A 50 1.39 11.87 -4.99
C LEU A 50 2.66 11.15 -4.50
N VAL A 51 2.69 9.82 -4.50
CA VAL A 51 3.90 9.05 -4.14
C VAL A 51 5.03 9.32 -5.12
N ALA A 52 4.73 9.28 -6.41
CA ALA A 52 5.72 9.53 -7.43
C ALA A 52 6.31 10.94 -7.35
N SER A 53 5.45 11.94 -7.13
CA SER A 53 5.85 13.35 -7.08
C SER A 53 6.60 13.71 -5.78
N LEU A 54 6.17 13.19 -4.64
CA LEU A 54 6.68 13.61 -3.32
C LEU A 54 7.77 12.68 -2.79
N CYS A 55 7.73 11.39 -3.12
CA CYS A 55 8.68 10.42 -2.58
C CYS A 55 9.80 10.05 -3.57
N GLY A 56 9.83 10.66 -4.76
CA GLY A 56 10.88 10.42 -5.77
C GLY A 56 10.88 8.98 -6.31
N ARG A 57 9.75 8.30 -6.29
CA ARG A 57 9.60 6.97 -6.89
C ARG A 57 9.38 7.08 -8.41
N ASN A 58 9.78 6.07 -9.17
CA ASN A 58 9.52 6.03 -10.60
C ASN A 58 8.01 6.18 -10.87
N PHE A 59 7.64 7.27 -11.55
CA PHE A 59 6.26 7.64 -11.78
C PHE A 59 5.45 6.53 -12.45
N THR A 60 5.99 5.93 -13.50
CA THR A 60 5.33 4.86 -14.25
C THR A 60 5.10 3.63 -13.38
N LEU A 61 6.12 3.22 -12.60
CA LEU A 61 6.02 2.05 -11.73
C LEU A 61 4.99 2.28 -10.63
N ALA A 62 5.02 3.44 -9.98
CA ALA A 62 4.06 3.77 -8.93
C ALA A 62 2.62 3.80 -9.48
N LEU A 63 2.41 4.48 -10.61
CA LEU A 63 1.09 4.59 -11.22
C LEU A 63 0.50 3.23 -11.60
N LEU A 64 1.27 2.41 -12.30
CA LEU A 64 0.85 1.07 -12.70
C LEU A 64 0.58 0.20 -11.47
N PHE A 65 1.53 0.13 -10.56
CA PHE A 65 1.43 -0.78 -9.42
C PHE A 65 0.23 -0.47 -8.51
N TYR A 66 0.09 0.79 -8.03
CA TYR A 66 -1.01 1.14 -7.12
C TYR A 66 -2.38 1.02 -7.79
N THR A 67 -2.46 1.31 -9.11
CA THR A 67 -3.70 1.15 -9.86
C THR A 67 -4.06 -0.31 -10.03
N TYR A 68 -3.13 -1.15 -10.50
CA TYR A 68 -3.37 -2.58 -10.71
C TYR A 68 -3.68 -3.32 -9.41
N ILE A 69 -2.92 -3.07 -8.34
CA ILE A 69 -3.17 -3.75 -7.07
C ILE A 69 -4.54 -3.38 -6.51
N SER A 70 -4.97 -2.13 -6.65
CA SER A 70 -6.31 -1.71 -6.24
C SER A 70 -7.41 -2.42 -7.03
N ILE A 71 -7.24 -2.57 -8.34
CA ILE A 71 -8.19 -3.30 -9.19
C ILE A 71 -8.26 -4.78 -8.80
N ILE A 72 -7.10 -5.43 -8.63
CA ILE A 72 -7.03 -6.83 -8.24
C ILE A 72 -7.70 -7.06 -6.88
N VAL A 73 -7.34 -6.27 -5.88
CA VAL A 73 -7.86 -6.40 -4.52
C VAL A 73 -9.37 -6.10 -4.47
N PHE A 74 -9.83 -5.10 -5.21
CA PHE A 74 -11.25 -4.80 -5.31
C PHE A 74 -12.04 -5.99 -5.90
N ASN A 75 -11.55 -6.61 -6.97
CA ASN A 75 -12.20 -7.76 -7.59
C ASN A 75 -12.14 -9.01 -6.71
N MET A 76 -11.03 -9.19 -5.96
CA MET A 76 -10.84 -10.35 -5.10
C MET A 76 -11.43 -10.21 -3.70
N ARG A 77 -11.98 -9.06 -3.33
CA ARG A 77 -12.52 -8.82 -1.98
C ARG A 77 -13.66 -9.78 -1.60
N THR A 78 -14.41 -10.25 -2.60
CA THR A 78 -15.51 -11.20 -2.39
C THR A 78 -15.05 -12.64 -2.24
N HIS A 79 -13.80 -12.94 -2.56
CA HIS A 79 -13.17 -14.24 -2.46
C HIS A 79 -11.95 -14.17 -1.51
N PRO A 80 -11.71 -15.18 -0.69
CA PRO A 80 -12.60 -16.24 -0.23
C PRO A 80 -13.60 -15.73 0.82
N ARG A 81 -14.84 -16.19 0.77
CA ARG A 81 -15.93 -15.76 1.68
C ARG A 81 -15.67 -16.07 3.16
N TYR A 82 -14.85 -17.05 3.44
CA TYR A 82 -14.63 -17.57 4.81
C TYR A 82 -13.52 -16.84 5.59
N MET A 83 -12.75 -15.95 4.94
CA MET A 83 -11.70 -15.23 5.64
C MET A 83 -12.18 -13.89 6.17
N PRO A 84 -11.82 -13.51 7.43
CA PRO A 84 -12.10 -12.17 7.94
C PRO A 84 -11.37 -11.10 7.13
N ASP A 85 -11.97 -9.94 6.97
CA ASP A 85 -11.44 -8.83 6.16
C ASP A 85 -10.03 -8.41 6.58
N PHE A 86 -9.73 -8.49 7.86
CA PHE A 86 -8.39 -8.22 8.39
C PHE A 86 -7.35 -9.22 7.88
N ALA A 87 -7.69 -10.51 7.82
CA ALA A 87 -6.77 -11.53 7.32
C ALA A 87 -6.51 -11.36 5.81
N LYS A 88 -7.57 -11.07 5.03
CA LYS A 88 -7.43 -10.72 3.61
C LYS A 88 -6.50 -9.53 3.42
N TYR A 89 -6.73 -8.47 4.20
CA TYR A 89 -5.91 -7.28 4.17
C TYR A 89 -4.43 -7.57 4.41
N MET A 90 -4.12 -8.36 5.44
CA MET A 90 -2.74 -8.73 5.76
C MET A 90 -2.06 -9.56 4.66
N ILE A 91 -2.79 -10.50 4.04
CA ILE A 91 -2.28 -11.30 2.93
C ILE A 91 -1.98 -10.42 1.71
N TYR A 92 -2.93 -9.55 1.33
CA TYR A 92 -2.72 -8.65 0.20
C TYR A 92 -1.60 -7.64 0.46
N MET A 93 -1.47 -7.21 1.72
CA MET A 93 -0.38 -6.35 2.15
C MET A 93 0.97 -7.01 1.98
N PHE A 94 1.13 -8.24 2.46
CA PHE A 94 2.36 -9.01 2.33
C PHE A 94 2.73 -9.21 0.86
N ILE A 95 1.80 -9.70 0.04
CA ILE A 95 2.02 -9.92 -1.39
C ILE A 95 2.34 -8.61 -2.11
N GLY A 96 1.58 -7.55 -1.85
CA GLY A 96 1.77 -6.25 -2.45
C GLY A 96 3.13 -5.64 -2.14
N SER A 97 3.56 -5.70 -0.88
CA SER A 97 4.87 -5.20 -0.45
C SER A 97 6.02 -5.97 -1.12
N VAL A 98 5.94 -7.30 -1.15
CA VAL A 98 6.96 -8.13 -1.81
C VAL A 98 7.05 -7.82 -3.31
N VAL A 99 5.92 -7.69 -3.99
CA VAL A 99 5.89 -7.41 -5.44
C VAL A 99 6.39 -5.99 -5.73
N LEU A 100 5.96 -5.00 -4.97
CA LEU A 100 6.37 -3.60 -5.16
C LEU A 100 7.88 -3.42 -4.95
N GLU A 101 8.41 -3.93 -3.86
CA GLU A 101 9.84 -3.84 -3.56
C GLU A 101 10.66 -4.70 -4.52
N GLY A 102 10.18 -5.88 -4.87
CA GLY A 102 10.82 -6.74 -5.86
C GLY A 102 10.96 -6.05 -7.22
N LEU A 103 9.88 -5.46 -7.74
CA LEU A 103 9.90 -4.72 -9.00
C LEU A 103 10.79 -3.48 -8.92
N SER A 104 10.69 -2.72 -7.84
CA SER A 104 11.51 -1.52 -7.61
C SER A 104 12.99 -1.85 -7.61
N TYR A 105 13.34 -2.95 -6.94
CA TYR A 105 14.73 -3.37 -6.80
C TYR A 105 15.30 -3.92 -8.11
N ILE A 106 14.54 -4.72 -8.85
CA ILE A 106 14.94 -5.22 -10.18
C ILE A 106 15.21 -4.05 -11.13
N MET A 107 14.35 -3.02 -11.13
CA MET A 107 14.54 -1.86 -12.01
C MET A 107 15.78 -1.03 -11.65
N LEU A 108 16.12 -0.91 -10.36
CA LEU A 108 17.25 -0.10 -9.94
C LEU A 108 18.61 -0.81 -10.02
N TYR A 109 18.63 -2.13 -9.82
CA TYR A 109 19.89 -2.85 -9.52
C TYR A 109 20.18 -4.06 -10.42
N SER A 110 19.44 -4.21 -11.53
CA SER A 110 19.56 -5.39 -12.42
C SER A 110 20.93 -5.63 -13.05
N GLY A 111 21.93 -4.77 -12.81
CA GLY A 111 23.30 -4.90 -13.35
C GLY A 111 24.42 -5.06 -12.30
N ILE A 112 24.10 -5.17 -11.01
CA ILE A 112 25.13 -5.12 -9.95
C ILE A 112 25.40 -6.52 -9.39
N SER A 113 26.68 -6.92 -9.35
CA SER A 113 27.12 -8.15 -8.67
C SER A 113 26.92 -8.06 -7.15
N GLY A 114 26.36 -9.10 -6.53
CA GLY A 114 25.99 -9.12 -5.10
C GLY A 114 24.53 -8.80 -4.81
N PHE A 115 23.71 -8.71 -5.85
CA PHE A 115 22.29 -8.40 -5.84
C PHE A 115 21.46 -9.17 -4.79
N GLY A 116 21.63 -10.49 -4.66
CA GLY A 116 20.70 -11.34 -3.90
C GLY A 116 20.67 -11.09 -2.39
N ILE A 117 21.82 -10.91 -1.76
CA ILE A 117 21.90 -10.79 -0.28
C ILE A 117 21.38 -9.42 0.17
N VAL A 118 21.78 -8.36 -0.53
CA VAL A 118 21.33 -7.00 -0.23
C VAL A 118 19.83 -6.87 -0.47
N PHE A 119 19.31 -7.46 -1.56
CA PHE A 119 17.90 -7.51 -1.87
C PHE A 119 17.08 -8.18 -0.77
N LEU A 120 17.46 -9.40 -0.34
CA LEU A 120 16.77 -10.11 0.73
C LEU A 120 16.72 -9.31 2.02
N ARG A 121 17.85 -8.68 2.39
CA ARG A 121 17.93 -7.86 3.60
C ARG A 121 16.96 -6.68 3.55
N VAL A 122 16.98 -5.90 2.46
CA VAL A 122 16.11 -4.73 2.30
C VAL A 122 14.65 -5.16 2.27
N LEU A 123 14.32 -6.20 1.51
CA LEU A 123 12.98 -6.72 1.35
C LEU A 123 12.36 -7.16 2.69
N VAL A 124 13.10 -7.92 3.50
CA VAL A 124 12.59 -8.39 4.80
C VAL A 124 12.27 -7.21 5.72
N PHE A 125 13.16 -6.23 5.82
CA PHE A 125 12.91 -5.05 6.65
C PHE A 125 11.76 -4.19 6.14
N THR A 126 11.66 -3.98 4.83
CA THR A 126 10.56 -3.19 4.24
C THR A 126 9.22 -3.87 4.47
N VAL A 127 9.10 -5.17 4.21
CA VAL A 127 7.86 -5.93 4.45
C VAL A 127 7.45 -5.87 5.92
N PHE A 128 8.41 -5.98 6.84
CA PHE A 128 8.13 -5.87 8.27
C PHE A 128 7.60 -4.49 8.67
N TYR A 129 8.19 -3.43 8.12
CA TYR A 129 7.69 -2.06 8.33
C TYR A 129 6.31 -1.84 7.75
N ASP A 130 6.07 -2.34 6.56
CA ASP A 130 4.78 -2.20 5.87
C ASP A 130 3.67 -2.94 6.63
N ILE A 131 3.97 -4.10 7.20
CA ILE A 131 3.05 -4.84 8.07
C ILE A 131 2.77 -4.05 9.36
N ALA A 132 3.80 -3.48 9.99
CA ALA A 132 3.62 -2.65 11.18
C ALA A 132 2.77 -1.41 10.87
N ALA A 133 3.00 -0.76 9.74
CA ALA A 133 2.20 0.36 9.26
C ALA A 133 0.74 -0.06 8.98
N ALA A 134 0.54 -1.23 8.39
CA ALA A 134 -0.77 -1.79 8.11
C ALA A 134 -1.61 -2.02 9.38
N LEU A 135 -0.99 -2.51 10.45
CA LEU A 135 -1.65 -2.69 11.75
C LEU A 135 -2.20 -1.38 12.33
N VAL A 136 -1.50 -0.27 12.10
CA VAL A 136 -1.92 1.06 12.58
C VAL A 136 -2.96 1.68 11.64
N ILE A 137 -2.77 1.58 10.34
CA ILE A 137 -3.62 2.24 9.33
C ILE A 137 -4.99 1.57 9.24
N TYR A 138 -5.05 0.23 9.31
CA TYR A 138 -6.30 -0.52 9.19
C TYR A 138 -7.41 -0.07 10.15
N PRO A 139 -7.21 0.02 11.47
CA PRO A 139 -8.26 0.45 12.39
C PRO A 139 -8.67 1.92 12.18
N ILE A 140 -7.74 2.78 11.76
CA ILE A 140 -8.02 4.19 11.50
C ILE A 140 -8.92 4.34 10.28
N VAL A 141 -8.58 3.70 9.16
CA VAL A 141 -9.36 3.75 7.92
C VAL A 141 -10.71 3.08 8.11
N ARG A 142 -10.75 1.91 8.74
CA ARG A 142 -12.00 1.21 9.05
C ARG A 142 -12.97 2.08 9.82
N LYS A 143 -12.50 2.76 10.88
CA LYS A 143 -13.33 3.66 11.68
C LYS A 143 -13.86 4.85 10.87
N THR A 144 -13.05 5.39 9.97
CA THR A 144 -13.41 6.54 9.13
C THR A 144 -14.43 6.16 8.07
N VAL A 145 -14.22 5.05 7.37
CA VAL A 145 -15.14 4.54 6.34
C VAL A 145 -16.48 4.15 6.96
N TYR A 146 -16.46 3.46 8.10
CA TYR A 146 -17.68 3.07 8.80
C TYR A 146 -18.51 4.28 9.24
N LYS A 147 -17.85 5.33 9.74
CA LYS A 147 -18.52 6.58 10.15
C LYS A 147 -19.13 7.32 8.95
N SER A 148 -18.48 7.28 7.80
CA SER A 148 -18.99 7.87 6.56
C SER A 148 -20.23 7.14 6.04
N LYS A 149 -20.22 5.81 6.02
CA LYS A 149 -21.37 4.99 5.62
C LYS A 149 -22.59 5.21 6.51
N LYS A 150 -22.39 5.29 7.84
CA LYS A 150 -23.47 5.58 8.78
C LYS A 150 -24.09 6.96 8.56
N LYS A 151 -23.31 7.94 8.13
CA LYS A 151 -23.79 9.29 7.86
C LYS A 151 -24.63 9.36 6.58
N GLN A 152 -24.32 8.56 5.57
CA GLN A 152 -25.11 8.46 4.34
C GLN A 152 -26.47 7.82 4.56
N LEU A 153 -26.57 6.77 5.40
CA LEU A 153 -27.82 6.10 5.75
C LEU A 153 -28.78 6.96 6.60
N ILE A 154 -28.34 8.06 7.17
CA ILE A 154 -29.19 8.98 7.96
C ILE A 154 -29.77 10.10 7.08
N ILE A 155 -29.22 10.29 5.88
CA ILE A 155 -29.61 11.38 4.96
C ILE A 155 -30.58 10.87 3.89
N GLU A 156 -30.69 9.56 3.67
CA GLU A 156 -31.72 8.89 2.89
C GLU A 156 -32.95 8.56 3.75
#